data_72161621e2b83b07dd7ca1af03c8374c
#
_entry.id   72161621e2b83b07dd7ca1af03c8374c
#
_cell.length_a   1.000
_cell.length_b   1.000
_cell.length_c   1.000
_cell.angle_alpha   90.00
_cell.angle_beta   90.00
_cell.angle_gamma   90.00
#
_symmetry.space_group_name_H-M   'P 1'
#
loop_
_entity.id
_entity.type
_entity.pdbx_description
1 polymer ?
#
loop_
_entity_poly.entity_id
_entity_poly.type
_entity_poly.pdbx_seq_one_letter_code
_entity_poly.pdbx_strand_id
1 'polypeptide(L)'
;MQLFHRARLGLSNLDDPAGRKVYEAGYCRMLSYAIDHEADFKAENITMNIHGVEYDLCYGEGKKLHISYPYPGRFNVYNTMAAAAAALLLEIPEEVIVKELGRKDRIVRGRFQTVHGPNHIAAVVDYSHAPDALKNVLETIEEFRTHRVLTVVGCGGDRDRSKRPVMARVAGEHSDYVILTSDNPRTEDPMAILKEMEPGILETSCPYEVIE
;
A
#
# COMPACT_ATOMS: atom_id res chain seq x y z
N MET A 1 12.26 -7.65 16.46
CA MET A 1 13.11 -8.85 16.64
C MET A 1 12.72 -9.72 17.83
N GLN A 2 12.39 -9.17 19.02
CA GLN A 2 11.96 -9.99 20.20
C GLN A 2 10.80 -10.95 19.93
N LEU A 3 9.88 -10.61 19.02
CA LEU A 3 8.76 -11.47 18.64
C LEU A 3 9.23 -12.81 18.05
N PHE A 4 10.21 -12.77 17.15
CA PHE A 4 10.71 -13.98 16.48
C PHE A 4 11.43 -14.96 17.41
N HIS A 5 12.02 -14.49 18.52
CA HIS A 5 12.59 -15.39 19.55
C HIS A 5 11.55 -16.25 20.26
N ARG A 6 10.26 -15.88 20.18
CA ARG A 6 9.16 -16.65 20.79
C ARG A 6 8.30 -17.40 19.76
N ALA A 7 8.56 -17.17 18.47
CA ALA A 7 7.84 -17.82 17.39
C ALA A 7 8.46 -19.20 17.06
N ARG A 8 7.63 -20.14 16.62
CA ARG A 8 8.11 -21.42 16.06
C ARG A 8 8.47 -21.26 14.59
N LEU A 9 7.79 -20.36 13.90
CA LEU A 9 7.91 -20.11 12.49
C LEU A 9 7.79 -18.61 12.24
N GLY A 10 8.62 -18.07 11.35
CA GLY A 10 8.58 -16.69 10.86
C GLY A 10 8.40 -16.66 9.35
N LEU A 11 7.72 -15.64 8.86
CA LEU A 11 7.57 -15.34 7.44
C LEU A 11 8.06 -13.92 7.18
N SER A 12 8.94 -13.71 6.23
CA SER A 12 9.59 -12.42 6.00
C SER A 12 9.65 -12.05 4.52
N ASN A 13 9.51 -10.76 4.22
CA ASN A 13 9.62 -10.20 2.87
C ASN A 13 11.10 -10.00 2.51
N LEU A 14 11.60 -10.68 1.47
CA LEU A 14 12.98 -10.51 1.01
C LEU A 14 13.20 -9.30 0.10
N ASP A 15 12.14 -8.71 -0.42
CA ASP A 15 12.24 -7.47 -1.21
C ASP A 15 12.39 -6.23 -0.30
N ASP A 16 12.03 -6.35 0.98
CA ASP A 16 12.24 -5.32 1.98
C ASP A 16 13.59 -5.50 2.70
N PRO A 17 14.48 -4.47 2.75
CA PRO A 17 15.77 -4.57 3.41
C PRO A 17 15.69 -4.93 4.90
N ALA A 18 14.66 -4.48 5.62
CA ALA A 18 14.45 -4.84 7.02
C ALA A 18 13.95 -6.28 7.14
N GLY A 19 13.07 -6.70 6.24
CA GLY A 19 12.60 -8.08 6.13
C GLY A 19 13.74 -9.05 5.88
N ARG A 20 14.66 -8.73 4.98
CA ARG A 20 15.86 -9.52 4.70
C ARG A 20 16.74 -9.69 5.94
N LYS A 21 17.00 -8.60 6.68
CA LYS A 21 17.77 -8.66 7.93
C LYS A 21 17.10 -9.56 8.98
N VAL A 22 15.79 -9.55 9.05
CA VAL A 22 15.02 -10.42 9.97
C VAL A 22 15.13 -11.87 9.54
N TYR A 23 15.05 -12.18 8.25
CA TYR A 23 15.20 -13.51 7.69
C TYR A 23 16.61 -14.07 7.98
N GLU A 24 17.66 -13.30 7.66
CA GLU A 24 19.06 -13.67 7.86
C GLU A 24 19.42 -13.88 9.34
N ALA A 25 18.78 -13.14 10.24
CA ALA A 25 19.02 -13.28 11.68
C ALA A 25 18.59 -14.65 12.25
N GLY A 26 17.70 -15.38 11.58
CA GLY A 26 17.38 -16.77 11.86
C GLY A 26 16.88 -17.07 13.28
N TYR A 27 16.12 -16.17 13.90
CA TYR A 27 15.66 -16.33 15.29
C TYR A 27 14.73 -17.52 15.52
N CYS A 28 14.10 -18.03 14.48
CA CYS A 28 13.28 -19.24 14.46
C CYS A 28 13.39 -19.88 13.07
N ARG A 29 12.63 -20.94 12.78
CA ARG A 29 12.50 -21.41 11.40
C ARG A 29 11.88 -20.30 10.56
N MET A 30 12.67 -19.75 9.62
CA MET A 30 12.23 -18.66 8.76
C MET A 30 11.83 -19.21 7.39
N LEU A 31 10.73 -18.68 6.86
CA LEU A 31 10.33 -18.77 5.47
C LEU A 31 10.24 -17.36 4.88
N SER A 32 10.30 -17.29 3.58
CA SER A 32 10.39 -16.04 2.84
C SER A 32 9.28 -15.89 1.82
N TYR A 33 8.96 -14.65 1.50
CA TYR A 33 8.14 -14.31 0.33
C TYR A 33 8.75 -13.11 -0.40
N ALA A 34 8.58 -13.09 -1.73
CA ALA A 34 9.11 -12.02 -2.57
C ALA A 34 8.40 -11.95 -3.92
N ILE A 35 8.49 -10.80 -4.58
CA ILE A 35 8.15 -10.59 -5.99
C ILE A 35 9.45 -10.62 -6.83
N ASP A 36 10.45 -9.85 -6.42
CA ASP A 36 11.66 -9.58 -7.20
C ASP A 36 12.82 -10.57 -6.93
N HIS A 37 12.78 -11.28 -5.81
CA HIS A 37 13.82 -12.22 -5.42
C HIS A 37 13.31 -13.66 -5.36
N GLU A 38 14.22 -14.62 -5.40
CA GLU A 38 13.88 -16.01 -5.10
C GLU A 38 13.48 -16.15 -3.64
N ALA A 39 12.37 -16.87 -3.39
CA ALA A 39 11.76 -17.04 -2.07
C ALA A 39 10.99 -18.35 -1.98
N ASP A 40 10.64 -18.77 -0.75
CA ASP A 40 9.80 -19.95 -0.53
C ASP A 40 8.38 -19.77 -1.09
N PHE A 41 7.90 -18.51 -1.09
CA PHE A 41 6.65 -18.09 -1.73
C PHE A 41 6.95 -16.93 -2.69
N LYS A 42 6.74 -17.13 -3.98
CA LYS A 42 7.07 -16.15 -5.01
C LYS A 42 5.84 -15.79 -5.83
N ALA A 43 5.60 -14.50 -6.05
CA ALA A 43 4.58 -14.06 -6.98
C ALA A 43 5.17 -13.98 -8.40
N GLU A 44 4.50 -14.62 -9.35
CA GLU A 44 4.81 -14.58 -10.79
C GLU A 44 3.57 -14.17 -11.60
N ASN A 45 3.76 -13.79 -12.86
CA ASN A 45 2.68 -13.45 -13.79
C ASN A 45 1.72 -12.37 -13.26
N ILE A 46 2.26 -11.36 -12.57
CA ILE A 46 1.45 -10.30 -11.97
C ILE A 46 0.83 -9.46 -13.09
N THR A 47 -0.49 -9.32 -13.05
CA THR A 47 -1.26 -8.38 -13.87
C THR A 47 -2.09 -7.49 -12.98
N MET A 48 -2.21 -6.21 -13.34
CA MET A 48 -2.89 -5.21 -12.52
C MET A 48 -3.71 -4.26 -13.38
N ASN A 49 -4.89 -3.90 -12.87
CA ASN A 49 -5.75 -2.87 -13.45
C ASN A 49 -6.61 -2.24 -12.34
N ILE A 50 -7.45 -1.26 -12.68
CA ILE A 50 -8.32 -0.55 -11.71
C ILE A 50 -9.26 -1.48 -10.91
N HIS A 51 -9.50 -2.70 -11.38
CA HIS A 51 -10.42 -3.65 -10.73
C HIS A 51 -9.71 -4.61 -9.78
N GLY A 52 -8.36 -4.59 -9.74
CA GLY A 52 -7.60 -5.44 -8.84
C GLY A 52 -6.27 -5.92 -9.42
N VAL A 53 -5.73 -6.93 -8.76
CA VAL A 53 -4.49 -7.59 -9.13
C VAL A 53 -4.70 -9.10 -9.21
N GLU A 54 -4.04 -9.72 -10.18
CA GLU A 54 -3.99 -11.18 -10.35
C GLU A 54 -2.54 -11.62 -10.44
N TYR A 55 -2.21 -12.75 -9.84
CA TYR A 55 -0.88 -13.33 -9.90
C TYR A 55 -0.89 -14.82 -9.55
N ASP A 56 0.19 -15.52 -9.90
CA ASP A 56 0.44 -16.89 -9.51
C ASP A 56 1.36 -16.91 -8.29
N LEU A 57 0.89 -17.42 -7.16
CA LEU A 57 1.72 -17.72 -5.99
C LEU A 57 2.40 -19.08 -6.18
N CYS A 58 3.69 -19.05 -6.45
CA CYS A 58 4.53 -20.24 -6.58
C CYS A 58 5.11 -20.61 -5.22
N TYR A 59 5.05 -21.90 -4.83
CA TYR A 59 5.57 -22.39 -3.55
C TYR A 59 5.83 -23.90 -3.57
N GLY A 60 6.59 -24.38 -2.57
CA GLY A 60 6.93 -25.79 -2.45
C GLY A 60 7.58 -26.36 -3.72
N GLU A 61 7.37 -27.64 -3.98
CA GLU A 61 7.92 -28.31 -5.16
C GLU A 61 7.05 -28.08 -6.42
N GLY A 62 7.10 -26.84 -6.96
CA GLY A 62 6.43 -26.48 -8.21
C GLY A 62 4.93 -26.29 -8.12
N LYS A 63 4.38 -26.13 -6.93
CA LYS A 63 2.98 -25.77 -6.74
C LYS A 63 2.71 -24.33 -7.14
N LYS A 64 1.53 -24.09 -7.71
CA LYS A 64 1.04 -22.76 -8.10
C LYS A 64 -0.39 -22.57 -7.65
N LEU A 65 -0.65 -21.43 -7.01
CA LEU A 65 -1.99 -21.01 -6.61
C LEU A 65 -2.31 -19.69 -7.29
N HIS A 66 -3.33 -19.66 -8.15
CA HIS A 66 -3.75 -18.44 -8.78
C HIS A 66 -4.57 -17.58 -7.83
N ILE A 67 -4.10 -16.36 -7.58
CA ILE A 67 -4.73 -15.38 -6.68
C ILE A 67 -5.31 -14.25 -7.54
N SER A 68 -6.59 -13.97 -7.36
CA SER A 68 -7.27 -12.77 -7.84
C SER A 68 -7.73 -11.95 -6.63
N TYR A 69 -7.30 -10.70 -6.54
CA TYR A 69 -7.63 -9.81 -5.43
C TYR A 69 -8.25 -8.51 -5.94
N PRO A 70 -9.41 -8.07 -5.42
CA PRO A 70 -10.22 -6.99 -6.02
C PRO A 70 -9.72 -5.57 -5.73
N TYR A 71 -8.48 -5.40 -5.31
CA TYR A 71 -7.86 -4.09 -5.10
C TYR A 71 -6.50 -4.03 -5.80
N PRO A 72 -6.24 -2.97 -6.57
CA PRO A 72 -4.97 -2.80 -7.28
C PRO A 72 -3.84 -2.44 -6.32
N GLY A 73 -2.62 -2.44 -6.84
CA GLY A 73 -1.41 -2.03 -6.16
C GLY A 73 -0.47 -3.17 -5.85
N ARG A 74 0.80 -2.96 -6.19
CA ARG A 74 1.88 -3.91 -5.93
C ARG A 74 1.99 -4.27 -4.43
N PHE A 75 1.70 -3.31 -3.54
CA PHE A 75 1.65 -3.56 -2.10
C PHE A 75 0.55 -4.56 -1.71
N ASN A 76 -0.55 -4.67 -2.47
CA ASN A 76 -1.57 -5.67 -2.26
C ASN A 76 -1.13 -7.07 -2.68
N VAL A 77 -0.21 -7.20 -3.66
CA VAL A 77 0.44 -8.48 -3.94
C VAL A 77 1.22 -8.95 -2.71
N TYR A 78 2.05 -8.09 -2.11
CA TYR A 78 2.78 -8.45 -0.88
C TYR A 78 1.83 -8.80 0.27
N ASN A 79 0.78 -8.02 0.49
CA ASN A 79 -0.18 -8.25 1.56
C ASN A 79 -0.92 -9.58 1.41
N THR A 80 -1.43 -9.86 0.21
CA THR A 80 -2.17 -11.09 -0.07
C THR A 80 -1.24 -12.31 -0.14
N MET A 81 -0.02 -12.15 -0.63
CA MET A 81 1.01 -13.18 -0.62
C MET A 81 1.39 -13.59 0.81
N ALA A 82 1.62 -12.60 1.70
CA ALA A 82 1.90 -12.86 3.11
C ALA A 82 0.72 -13.57 3.80
N ALA A 83 -0.52 -13.14 3.51
CA ALA A 83 -1.73 -13.77 4.06
C ALA A 83 -1.92 -15.20 3.54
N ALA A 84 -1.76 -15.42 2.23
CA ALA A 84 -1.87 -16.74 1.61
C ALA A 84 -0.78 -17.70 2.13
N ALA A 85 0.47 -17.24 2.18
CA ALA A 85 1.57 -18.02 2.73
C ALA A 85 1.32 -18.42 4.19
N ALA A 86 0.90 -17.48 5.03
CA ALA A 86 0.56 -17.77 6.42
C ALA A 86 -0.61 -18.77 6.53
N ALA A 87 -1.63 -18.64 5.68
CA ALA A 87 -2.77 -19.55 5.66
C ALA A 87 -2.36 -20.98 5.22
N LEU A 88 -1.52 -21.11 4.19
CA LEU A 88 -0.96 -22.38 3.74
C LEU A 88 -0.14 -23.06 4.85
N LEU A 89 0.66 -22.28 5.60
CA LEU A 89 1.45 -22.76 6.72
C LEU A 89 0.58 -23.21 7.93
N LEU A 90 -0.66 -22.71 8.00
CA LEU A 90 -1.68 -23.14 8.95
C LEU A 90 -2.59 -24.25 8.40
N GLU A 91 -2.20 -24.86 7.27
CA GLU A 91 -2.91 -25.95 6.61
C GLU A 91 -4.36 -25.61 6.19
N ILE A 92 -4.63 -24.32 5.93
CA ILE A 92 -5.90 -23.89 5.37
C ILE A 92 -5.98 -24.36 3.91
N PRO A 93 -7.08 -25.00 3.47
CA PRO A 93 -7.23 -25.46 2.09
C PRO A 93 -7.08 -24.33 1.05
N GLU A 94 -6.40 -24.62 -0.06
CA GLU A 94 -6.12 -23.67 -1.13
C GLU A 94 -7.37 -23.00 -1.70
N GLU A 95 -8.45 -23.78 -1.88
CA GLU A 95 -9.75 -23.30 -2.35
C GLU A 95 -10.38 -22.27 -1.40
N VAL A 96 -10.16 -22.41 -0.09
CA VAL A 96 -10.64 -21.44 0.91
C VAL A 96 -9.84 -20.13 0.79
N ILE A 97 -8.51 -20.24 0.65
CA ILE A 97 -7.63 -19.08 0.49
C ILE A 97 -8.02 -18.27 -0.75
N VAL A 98 -8.13 -18.92 -1.91
CA VAL A 98 -8.49 -18.26 -3.18
C VAL A 98 -9.87 -17.61 -3.07
N LYS A 99 -10.86 -18.35 -2.54
CA LYS A 99 -12.22 -17.85 -2.36
C LYS A 99 -12.26 -16.60 -1.47
N GLU A 100 -11.58 -16.62 -0.32
CA GLU A 100 -11.65 -15.52 0.64
C GLU A 100 -10.87 -14.29 0.17
N LEU A 101 -9.74 -14.46 -0.49
CA LEU A 101 -8.99 -13.36 -1.08
C LEU A 101 -9.74 -12.71 -2.26
N GLY A 102 -10.44 -13.50 -3.08
CA GLY A 102 -11.19 -13.00 -4.23
C GLY A 102 -12.54 -12.34 -3.89
N ARG A 103 -12.92 -12.26 -2.63
CA ARG A 103 -14.23 -11.71 -2.22
C ARG A 103 -14.31 -10.19 -2.40
N LYS A 104 -15.27 -9.75 -3.23
CA LYS A 104 -15.57 -8.34 -3.51
C LYS A 104 -16.48 -7.67 -2.47
N ASP A 105 -17.13 -8.45 -1.61
CA ASP A 105 -18.06 -7.96 -0.59
C ASP A 105 -17.38 -7.55 0.72
N ARG A 106 -16.08 -7.78 0.86
CA ARG A 106 -15.28 -7.39 2.02
C ARG A 106 -14.44 -6.15 1.76
N ILE A 107 -15.12 -5.03 1.51
CA ILE A 107 -14.44 -3.73 1.34
C ILE A 107 -13.88 -3.28 2.69
N VAL A 108 -12.57 -3.12 2.76
CA VAL A 108 -11.94 -2.39 3.86
C VAL A 108 -12.06 -0.91 3.55
N ARG A 109 -13.00 -0.22 4.24
CA ARG A 109 -13.23 1.21 4.02
C ARG A 109 -11.96 2.02 4.20
N GLY A 110 -11.72 2.97 3.29
CA GLY A 110 -10.53 3.82 3.32
C GLY A 110 -9.21 3.09 3.04
N ARG A 111 -9.23 1.96 2.34
CA ARG A 111 -8.03 1.27 1.84
C ARG A 111 -8.16 1.06 0.34
N PHE A 112 -7.54 1.93 -0.44
CA PHE A 112 -7.68 2.03 -1.89
C PHE A 112 -9.14 1.86 -2.35
N GLN A 113 -10.06 2.45 -1.60
CA GLN A 113 -11.49 2.32 -1.86
C GLN A 113 -11.87 3.16 -3.07
N THR A 114 -12.19 2.51 -4.18
CA THR A 114 -12.62 3.20 -5.40
C THR A 114 -14.11 3.45 -5.37
N VAL A 115 -14.50 4.70 -5.62
CA VAL A 115 -15.88 5.15 -5.78
C VAL A 115 -16.03 5.73 -7.18
N HIS A 116 -16.89 5.17 -7.99
CA HIS A 116 -17.16 5.65 -9.35
C HIS A 116 -18.22 6.74 -9.33
N GLY A 117 -17.87 7.91 -9.82
CA GLY A 117 -18.75 9.04 -10.02
C GLY A 117 -19.29 9.13 -11.47
N PRO A 118 -20.13 10.15 -11.77
CA PRO A 118 -20.56 10.45 -13.13
C PRO A 118 -19.36 10.92 -13.98
N ASN A 119 -19.55 10.94 -15.31
CA ASN A 119 -18.56 11.46 -16.27
C ASN A 119 -17.16 10.80 -16.20
N HIS A 120 -17.11 9.49 -15.92
CA HIS A 120 -15.87 8.70 -15.83
C HIS A 120 -14.90 9.16 -14.73
N ILE A 121 -15.41 9.87 -13.70
CA ILE A 121 -14.62 10.23 -12.54
C ILE A 121 -14.54 9.01 -11.60
N ALA A 122 -13.34 8.66 -11.16
CA ALA A 122 -13.12 7.71 -10.09
C ALA A 122 -12.47 8.44 -8.90
N ALA A 123 -13.04 8.31 -7.72
CA ALA A 123 -12.42 8.76 -6.49
C ALA A 123 -11.81 7.56 -5.75
N VAL A 124 -10.56 7.69 -5.33
CA VAL A 124 -9.87 6.70 -4.50
C VAL A 124 -9.76 7.27 -3.09
N VAL A 125 -10.29 6.55 -2.11
CA VAL A 125 -10.18 6.92 -0.69
C VAL A 125 -9.20 5.96 -0.01
N ASP A 126 -8.13 6.52 0.54
CA ASP A 126 -7.10 5.74 1.23
C ASP A 126 -6.71 6.39 2.57
N TYR A 127 -6.29 5.57 3.51
CA TYR A 127 -5.83 5.98 4.84
C TYR A 127 -4.35 6.36 4.89
N SER A 128 -3.70 6.57 3.78
CA SER A 128 -2.29 6.91 3.69
C SER A 128 -1.97 8.18 4.48
N HIS A 129 -1.19 8.04 5.53
CA HIS A 129 -0.80 9.11 6.44
C HIS A 129 0.72 9.20 6.66
N ALA A 130 1.48 8.49 5.83
CA ALA A 130 2.94 8.51 5.77
C ALA A 130 3.38 8.71 4.31
N PRO A 131 4.53 9.36 4.06
CA PRO A 131 5.01 9.65 2.71
C PRO A 131 5.08 8.41 1.80
N ASP A 132 5.67 7.32 2.27
CA ASP A 132 5.81 6.08 1.48
C ASP A 132 4.44 5.45 1.16
N ALA A 133 3.48 5.51 2.09
CA ALA A 133 2.14 4.99 1.85
C ALA A 133 1.40 5.83 0.79
N LEU A 134 1.48 7.16 0.86
CA LEU A 134 0.90 8.05 -0.14
C LEU A 134 1.54 7.83 -1.51
N LYS A 135 2.86 7.73 -1.55
CA LYS A 135 3.61 7.45 -2.77
C LYS A 135 3.14 6.15 -3.42
N ASN A 136 3.07 5.05 -2.67
CA ASN A 136 2.60 3.75 -3.18
C ASN A 136 1.19 3.81 -3.79
N VAL A 137 0.28 4.57 -3.17
CA VAL A 137 -1.08 4.77 -3.69
C VAL A 137 -1.05 5.54 -5.01
N LEU A 138 -0.30 6.63 -5.06
CA LEU A 138 -0.23 7.48 -6.26
C LEU A 138 0.49 6.78 -7.41
N GLU A 139 1.60 6.08 -7.16
CA GLU A 139 2.29 5.23 -8.14
C GLU A 139 1.34 4.14 -8.69
N THR A 140 0.55 3.53 -7.83
CA THR A 140 -0.46 2.56 -8.28
C THR A 140 -1.49 3.22 -9.21
N ILE A 141 -1.94 4.44 -8.91
CA ILE A 141 -2.87 5.18 -9.78
C ILE A 141 -2.20 5.52 -11.12
N GLU A 142 -0.92 5.88 -11.12
CA GLU A 142 -0.17 6.18 -12.35
C GLU A 142 -0.11 5.01 -13.32
N GLU A 143 -0.05 3.76 -12.84
CA GLU A 143 0.02 2.58 -13.69
C GLU A 143 -1.22 2.38 -14.61
N PHE A 144 -2.38 2.90 -14.21
CA PHE A 144 -3.63 2.72 -14.97
C PHE A 144 -4.40 4.02 -15.27
N ARG A 145 -3.89 5.18 -14.85
CA ARG A 145 -4.56 6.45 -15.14
C ARG A 145 -4.64 6.73 -16.63
N THR A 146 -5.77 7.25 -17.08
CA THR A 146 -5.99 7.72 -18.45
C THR A 146 -6.17 9.22 -18.54
N HIS A 147 -6.43 9.87 -17.40
CA HIS A 147 -6.73 11.31 -17.28
C HIS A 147 -5.94 11.91 -16.11
N ARG A 148 -6.32 13.14 -15.75
CA ARG A 148 -5.68 13.91 -14.66
C ARG A 148 -5.89 13.25 -13.30
N VAL A 149 -4.87 13.35 -12.47
CA VAL A 149 -4.89 12.98 -11.04
C VAL A 149 -5.01 14.26 -10.22
N LEU A 150 -6.08 14.36 -9.44
CA LEU A 150 -6.28 15.42 -8.44
C LEU A 150 -6.14 14.78 -7.06
N THR A 151 -5.19 15.27 -6.27
CA THR A 151 -4.95 14.73 -4.92
C THR A 151 -5.41 15.72 -3.86
N VAL A 152 -6.26 15.25 -2.97
CA VAL A 152 -6.67 15.97 -1.75
C VAL A 152 -5.94 15.34 -0.58
N VAL A 153 -5.10 16.10 0.10
CA VAL A 153 -4.25 15.58 1.17
C VAL A 153 -4.13 16.54 2.34
N GLY A 154 -4.13 16.00 3.54
CA GLY A 154 -3.90 16.73 4.78
C GLY A 154 -3.01 15.95 5.73
N CYS A 155 -2.56 16.62 6.79
CA CYS A 155 -1.78 16.00 7.85
C CYS A 155 -2.45 16.19 9.21
N GLY A 156 -2.42 15.15 10.04
CA GLY A 156 -2.96 15.24 11.40
C GLY A 156 -2.06 16.06 12.34
N GLY A 157 -2.70 16.77 13.27
CA GLY A 157 -2.03 17.44 14.38
C GLY A 157 -1.51 16.46 15.45
N ASP A 158 -0.64 16.92 16.34
CA ASP A 158 -0.01 16.15 17.42
C ASP A 158 0.68 14.88 16.90
N ARG A 159 1.31 14.99 15.73
CA ARG A 159 2.05 13.94 15.04
C ARG A 159 3.40 14.45 14.57
N ASP A 160 4.20 13.56 14.00
CA ASP A 160 5.49 13.91 13.41
C ASP A 160 5.32 15.01 12.35
N ARG A 161 5.84 16.20 12.67
CA ARG A 161 5.75 17.40 11.83
C ARG A 161 6.69 17.32 10.64
N SER A 162 7.80 16.58 10.75
CA SER A 162 8.81 16.48 9.70
C SER A 162 8.28 15.85 8.41
N LYS A 163 7.23 15.02 8.50
CA LYS A 163 6.58 14.40 7.35
C LYS A 163 5.67 15.35 6.55
N ARG A 164 5.22 16.49 7.13
CA ARG A 164 4.25 17.41 6.50
C ARG A 164 4.72 17.92 5.14
N PRO A 165 5.91 18.53 5.02
CA PRO A 165 6.41 18.97 3.71
C PRO A 165 6.68 17.78 2.78
N VAL A 166 7.13 16.63 3.30
CA VAL A 166 7.40 15.45 2.47
C VAL A 166 6.10 14.89 1.86
N MET A 167 5.00 14.85 2.63
CA MET A 167 3.68 14.45 2.15
C MET A 167 3.19 15.35 1.01
N ALA A 168 3.32 16.67 1.17
CA ALA A 168 2.90 17.64 0.16
C ALA A 168 3.76 17.54 -1.11
N ARG A 169 5.07 17.33 -0.98
CA ARG A 169 5.97 17.11 -2.12
C ARG A 169 5.59 15.84 -2.87
N VAL A 170 5.42 14.71 -2.18
CA VAL A 170 5.00 13.45 -2.82
C VAL A 170 3.68 13.60 -3.55
N ALA A 171 2.71 14.32 -2.96
CA ALA A 171 1.45 14.60 -3.65
C ALA A 171 1.68 15.39 -4.94
N GLY A 172 2.52 16.42 -4.91
CA GLY A 172 2.83 17.25 -6.09
C GLY A 172 3.63 16.54 -7.18
N GLU A 173 4.55 15.66 -6.81
CA GLU A 173 5.35 14.87 -7.75
C GLU A 173 4.51 13.88 -8.57
N HIS A 174 3.37 13.41 -8.03
CA HIS A 174 2.54 12.35 -8.61
C HIS A 174 1.13 12.82 -9.01
N SER A 175 0.87 14.14 -9.03
CA SER A 175 -0.46 14.68 -9.35
C SER A 175 -0.42 15.80 -10.36
N ASP A 176 -1.51 16.02 -11.06
CA ASP A 176 -1.69 17.14 -11.98
C ASP A 176 -2.28 18.37 -11.25
N TYR A 177 -2.82 18.19 -10.04
CA TYR A 177 -3.31 19.25 -9.16
C TYR A 177 -3.42 18.73 -7.73
N VAL A 178 -3.07 19.55 -6.75
CA VAL A 178 -3.13 19.20 -5.33
C VAL A 178 -4.00 20.18 -4.56
N ILE A 179 -4.85 19.66 -3.69
CA ILE A 179 -5.57 20.43 -2.67
C ILE A 179 -4.97 20.04 -1.31
N LEU A 180 -4.31 20.99 -0.66
CA LEU A 180 -3.89 20.85 0.72
C LEU A 180 -5.05 21.26 1.62
N THR A 181 -5.51 20.36 2.47
CA THR A 181 -6.68 20.61 3.32
C THR A 181 -6.46 20.14 4.76
N SER A 182 -7.32 20.63 5.65
CA SER A 182 -7.32 20.17 7.03
C SER A 182 -7.76 18.70 7.11
N ASP A 183 -7.00 17.91 7.86
CA ASP A 183 -7.42 16.57 8.28
C ASP A 183 -7.88 16.68 9.75
N ASN A 184 -7.37 15.88 10.65
CA ASN A 184 -7.67 15.95 12.07
C ASN A 184 -6.61 16.81 12.81
N PRO A 185 -6.86 18.09 13.08
CA PRO A 185 -5.86 19.00 13.64
C PRO A 185 -5.60 18.75 15.13
N ARG A 186 -6.46 18.02 15.82
CA ARG A 186 -6.40 17.78 17.27
C ARG A 186 -6.26 19.09 18.07
N THR A 187 -5.10 19.31 18.72
CA THR A 187 -4.86 20.52 19.51
C THR A 187 -4.10 21.62 18.74
N GLU A 188 -3.64 21.32 17.51
CA GLU A 188 -2.92 22.30 16.68
C GLU A 188 -3.90 23.15 15.84
N ASP A 189 -3.46 24.34 15.47
CA ASP A 189 -4.15 25.20 14.50
C ASP A 189 -4.07 24.56 13.11
N PRO A 190 -5.21 24.32 12.43
CA PRO A 190 -5.23 23.74 11.09
C PRO A 190 -4.37 24.50 10.08
N MET A 191 -4.43 25.84 10.11
CA MET A 191 -3.64 26.67 9.20
C MET A 191 -2.14 26.59 9.48
N ALA A 192 -1.72 26.37 10.72
CA ALA A 192 -0.32 26.14 11.04
C ALA A 192 0.18 24.83 10.41
N ILE A 193 -0.64 23.76 10.44
CA ILE A 193 -0.33 22.48 9.81
C ILE A 193 -0.17 22.65 8.29
N LEU A 194 -1.11 23.35 7.66
CA LEU A 194 -1.09 23.60 6.20
C LEU A 194 0.14 24.41 5.79
N LYS A 195 0.50 25.46 6.56
CA LYS A 195 1.74 26.23 6.32
C LYS A 195 3.02 25.38 6.42
N GLU A 196 3.03 24.32 7.21
CA GLU A 196 4.16 23.40 7.28
C GLU A 196 4.18 22.41 6.11
N MET A 197 3.06 22.21 5.43
CA MET A 197 2.99 21.39 4.20
C MET A 197 3.45 22.18 2.97
N GLU A 198 3.14 23.47 2.88
CA GLU A 198 3.42 24.30 1.70
C GLU A 198 4.87 24.27 1.20
N PRO A 199 5.92 24.29 2.05
CA PRO A 199 7.29 24.21 1.54
C PRO A 199 7.54 23.00 0.65
N GLY A 200 6.89 21.85 0.94
CA GLY A 200 7.07 20.65 0.14
C GLY A 200 6.40 20.73 -1.23
N ILE A 201 5.19 21.28 -1.34
CA ILE A 201 4.53 21.42 -2.64
C ILE A 201 5.22 22.45 -3.52
N LEU A 202 5.81 23.49 -2.92
CA LEU A 202 6.57 24.53 -3.63
C LEU A 202 7.88 24.00 -4.24
N GLU A 203 8.40 22.85 -3.79
CA GLU A 203 9.53 22.18 -4.43
C GLU A 203 9.14 21.53 -5.78
N THR A 204 7.84 21.42 -6.06
CA THR A 204 7.29 20.83 -7.28
C THR A 204 6.76 21.92 -8.22
N SER A 205 6.48 21.57 -9.47
CA SER A 205 5.80 22.46 -10.42
C SER A 205 4.29 22.25 -10.44
N CYS A 206 3.75 21.41 -9.55
CA CYS A 206 2.34 21.09 -9.51
C CYS A 206 1.50 22.28 -9.03
N PRO A 207 0.47 22.69 -9.75
CA PRO A 207 -0.47 23.69 -9.26
C PRO A 207 -1.23 23.16 -8.05
N TYR A 208 -1.45 24.02 -7.06
CA TYR A 208 -2.13 23.63 -5.82
C TYR A 208 -3.02 24.73 -5.28
N GLU A 209 -3.88 24.36 -4.37
CA GLU A 209 -4.74 25.24 -3.59
C GLU A 209 -4.75 24.78 -2.10
N VAL A 210 -4.88 25.75 -1.20
CA VAL A 210 -5.03 25.50 0.24
C VAL A 210 -6.46 25.80 0.63
N ILE A 211 -7.15 24.79 1.15
CA ILE A 211 -8.55 24.88 1.60
C ILE A 211 -8.63 24.33 3.03
N GLU A 212 -8.99 25.20 4.00
CA GLU A 212 -9.22 24.79 5.37
C GLU A 212 -10.52 24.02 5.53
#